data_5873203442f860d660ccc449e066fa6a
#
_entry.id   5873203442f860d660ccc449e066fa6a
#
_cell.length_a   1.000
_cell.length_b   1.000
_cell.length_c   1.000
_cell.angle_alpha   90.00
_cell.angle_beta   90.00
_cell.angle_gamma   90.00
#
_symmetry.space_group_name_H-M   'P 1'
#
loop_
_entity.id
_entity.type
_entity.pdbx_description
1 polymer ?
#
loop_
_entity_poly.entity_id
_entity_poly.type
_entity_poly.pdbx_seq_one_letter_code
_entity_poly.pdbx_strand_id
1 'polypeptide(L)'
;MSEKNLPPATTPTTSPGAGVVPDKVSLDGLEERWDAAWKEQGTFAFDRSATREEVFSIDTPPPTVSGSLHVGHVFSYTHTDVVARYQRMRGKKVFYPMGWDDNGLPTERRV
;
A
#
# COMPACT_ATOMS: atom_id res chain seq x y z
N MET A 1 -16.50 55.14 -7.95
CA MET A 1 -16.10 53.95 -7.21
C MET A 1 -17.08 52.84 -7.58
N SER A 2 -16.64 51.93 -8.44
CA SER A 2 -17.50 50.88 -9.02
C SER A 2 -17.12 49.54 -8.39
N GLU A 3 -17.98 49.02 -7.53
CA GLU A 3 -17.82 47.69 -6.94
C GLU A 3 -18.04 46.62 -8.02
N LYS A 4 -17.00 45.88 -8.32
CA LYS A 4 -17.07 44.66 -9.17
C LYS A 4 -17.71 43.53 -8.38
N ASN A 5 -18.94 43.24 -8.76
CA ASN A 5 -19.67 42.05 -8.30
C ASN A 5 -18.99 40.79 -8.84
N LEU A 6 -18.29 40.06 -7.96
CA LEU A 6 -17.76 38.73 -8.28
C LEU A 6 -18.88 37.70 -8.12
N PRO A 7 -19.10 36.81 -9.08
CA PRO A 7 -20.06 35.73 -8.89
C PRO A 7 -19.54 34.72 -7.85
N PRO A 8 -20.44 34.08 -7.07
CA PRO A 8 -20.03 33.10 -6.08
C PRO A 8 -19.44 31.86 -6.75
N ALA A 9 -18.31 31.42 -6.20
CA ALA A 9 -17.66 30.17 -6.60
C ALA A 9 -18.57 28.98 -6.27
N THR A 10 -19.15 28.39 -7.31
CA THR A 10 -19.85 27.12 -7.20
C THR A 10 -18.82 25.99 -7.08
N THR A 11 -18.60 25.52 -5.87
CA THR A 11 -17.88 24.26 -5.62
C THR A 11 -18.76 23.10 -6.12
N PRO A 12 -18.29 22.27 -7.06
CA PRO A 12 -19.04 21.08 -7.41
C PRO A 12 -18.96 20.09 -6.25
N THR A 13 -20.05 19.94 -5.50
CA THR A 13 -20.22 18.84 -4.57
C THR A 13 -20.47 17.59 -5.39
N THR A 14 -19.41 16.89 -5.78
CA THR A 14 -19.53 15.55 -6.34
C THR A 14 -19.77 14.60 -5.18
N SER A 15 -21.03 14.28 -4.91
CA SER A 15 -21.38 13.14 -4.08
C SER A 15 -20.72 11.91 -4.68
N PRO A 16 -19.98 11.09 -3.90
CA PRO A 16 -19.51 9.81 -4.42
C PRO A 16 -20.73 9.01 -4.83
N GLY A 17 -20.86 8.75 -6.13
CA GLY A 17 -21.95 7.94 -6.66
C GLY A 17 -22.02 6.64 -5.85
N ALA A 18 -23.21 6.30 -5.37
CA ALA A 18 -23.45 5.04 -4.69
C ALA A 18 -23.01 3.92 -5.66
N GLY A 19 -21.86 3.31 -5.38
CA GLY A 19 -21.34 2.22 -6.18
C GLY A 19 -22.36 1.09 -6.15
N VAL A 20 -22.82 0.67 -7.30
CA VAL A 20 -23.67 -0.51 -7.40
C VAL A 20 -22.86 -1.70 -6.91
N VAL A 21 -23.29 -2.28 -5.78
CA VAL A 21 -22.68 -3.50 -5.27
C VAL A 21 -23.05 -4.63 -6.23
N PRO A 22 -22.09 -5.31 -6.85
CA PRO A 22 -22.41 -6.40 -7.78
C PRO A 22 -23.03 -7.58 -7.01
N ASP A 23 -23.97 -8.27 -7.64
CA ASP A 23 -24.64 -9.45 -7.08
C ASP A 23 -23.66 -10.59 -6.77
N LYS A 24 -22.55 -10.63 -7.48
CA LYS A 24 -21.47 -11.59 -7.28
C LYS A 24 -20.12 -10.87 -7.18
N VAL A 25 -19.40 -11.12 -6.11
CA VAL A 25 -18.04 -10.62 -5.93
C VAL A 25 -17.10 -11.39 -6.87
N SER A 26 -16.29 -10.66 -7.64
CA SER A 26 -15.18 -11.21 -8.43
C SER A 26 -13.88 -10.57 -7.99
N LEU A 27 -12.80 -11.38 -7.99
CA LEU A 27 -11.43 -10.92 -7.76
C LEU A 27 -10.70 -10.60 -9.07
N ASP A 28 -11.34 -10.88 -10.21
CA ASP A 28 -10.72 -10.71 -11.52
C ASP A 28 -10.36 -9.24 -11.79
N GLY A 29 -9.12 -8.99 -12.16
CA GLY A 29 -8.59 -7.66 -12.43
C GLY A 29 -8.41 -6.75 -11.20
N LEU A 30 -8.67 -7.27 -9.99
CA LEU A 30 -8.56 -6.48 -8.77
C LEU A 30 -7.10 -6.14 -8.44
N GLU A 31 -6.19 -7.09 -8.65
CA GLU A 31 -4.76 -6.92 -8.37
C GLU A 31 -4.16 -5.86 -9.27
N GLU A 32 -4.38 -5.95 -10.58
CA GLU A 32 -3.86 -5.00 -11.56
C GLU A 32 -4.39 -3.58 -11.31
N ARG A 33 -5.67 -3.48 -10.99
CA ARG A 33 -6.31 -2.20 -10.68
C ARG A 33 -5.67 -1.53 -9.48
N TRP A 34 -5.49 -2.27 -8.39
CA TRP A 34 -4.94 -1.70 -7.16
C TRP A 34 -3.43 -1.47 -7.25
N ASP A 35 -2.70 -2.35 -7.94
CA ASP A 35 -1.27 -2.15 -8.17
C ASP A 35 -1.02 -0.84 -8.96
N ALA A 36 -1.78 -0.59 -10.00
CA ALA A 36 -1.71 0.65 -10.77
C ALA A 36 -2.04 1.88 -9.91
N ALA A 37 -3.13 1.83 -9.14
CA ALA A 37 -3.54 2.92 -8.27
C ALA A 37 -2.51 3.22 -7.17
N TRP A 38 -1.94 2.20 -6.54
CA TRP A 38 -0.92 2.37 -5.50
C TRP A 38 0.39 2.92 -6.05
N LYS A 39 0.78 2.54 -7.27
CA LYS A 39 1.94 3.10 -7.96
C LYS A 39 1.74 4.58 -8.28
N GLU A 40 0.59 4.93 -8.85
CA GLU A 40 0.24 6.31 -9.19
C GLU A 40 0.21 7.21 -7.95
N GLN A 41 -0.39 6.73 -6.86
CA GLN A 41 -0.51 7.46 -5.60
C GLN A 41 0.77 7.46 -4.77
N GLY A 42 1.77 6.64 -5.12
CA GLY A 42 2.98 6.46 -4.31
C GLY A 42 2.69 5.90 -2.91
N THR A 43 1.65 5.07 -2.77
CA THR A 43 1.15 4.60 -1.46
C THR A 43 2.22 3.94 -0.60
N PHE A 44 3.18 3.26 -1.22
CA PHE A 44 4.28 2.55 -0.54
C PHE A 44 5.61 3.32 -0.59
N ALA A 45 5.63 4.51 -1.20
CA ALA A 45 6.84 5.33 -1.22
C ALA A 45 7.13 5.85 0.19
N PHE A 46 8.39 5.68 0.63
CA PHE A 46 8.81 6.19 1.93
C PHE A 46 9.26 7.64 1.83
N ASP A 47 8.67 8.49 2.64
CA ASP A 47 9.05 9.89 2.78
C ASP A 47 10.30 10.03 3.66
N ARG A 48 11.45 10.28 3.04
CA ARG A 48 12.74 10.43 3.75
C ARG A 48 12.87 11.73 4.54
N SER A 49 11.93 12.68 4.37
CA SER A 49 11.89 13.92 5.14
C SER A 49 11.13 13.78 6.46
N ALA A 50 10.44 12.64 6.66
CA ALA A 50 9.67 12.38 7.86
C ALA A 50 10.55 12.31 9.11
N THR A 51 10.06 12.88 10.21
CA THR A 51 10.74 12.81 11.50
C THR A 51 10.61 11.42 12.12
N ARG A 52 11.47 11.11 13.09
CA ARG A 52 11.45 9.83 13.78
C ARG A 52 10.10 9.53 14.46
N GLU A 53 9.44 10.55 14.98
CA GLU A 53 8.15 10.45 15.66
C GLU A 53 7.01 10.14 14.70
N GLU A 54 7.15 10.53 13.44
CA GLU A 54 6.16 10.26 12.38
C GLU A 54 6.32 8.87 11.77
N VAL A 55 7.52 8.29 11.88
CA VAL A 55 7.83 7.00 11.25
C VAL A 55 7.39 5.84 12.13
N PHE A 56 6.83 4.82 11.49
CA PHE A 56 6.63 3.49 12.05
C PHE A 56 7.36 2.47 11.19
N SER A 57 8.35 1.80 11.77
CA SER A 57 9.17 0.80 11.05
C SER A 57 8.68 -0.61 11.33
N ILE A 58 8.67 -1.43 10.29
CA ILE A 58 8.42 -2.87 10.38
C ILE A 58 9.65 -3.58 9.83
N ASP A 59 10.12 -4.58 10.55
CA ASP A 59 11.18 -5.48 10.12
C ASP A 59 10.65 -6.91 10.12
N THR A 60 10.86 -7.61 9.01
CA THR A 60 10.50 -9.02 8.84
C THR A 60 11.62 -9.77 8.15
N PRO A 61 11.85 -11.05 8.48
CA PRO A 61 12.80 -11.86 7.73
C PRO A 61 12.43 -11.90 6.25
N PRO A 62 13.40 -11.73 5.34
CA PRO A 62 13.15 -11.81 3.92
C PRO A 62 12.83 -13.25 3.50
N PRO A 63 11.94 -13.45 2.51
CA PRO A 63 11.72 -14.77 1.95
C PRO A 63 12.95 -15.24 1.16
N THR A 64 13.16 -16.56 1.14
CA THR A 64 14.22 -17.15 0.32
C THR A 64 13.85 -17.16 -1.16
N VAL A 65 14.81 -16.92 -2.04
CA VAL A 65 14.61 -16.97 -3.50
C VAL A 65 14.49 -18.39 -4.04
N SER A 66 14.93 -19.39 -3.26
CA SER A 66 15.01 -20.80 -3.68
C SER A 66 13.72 -21.60 -3.48
N GLY A 67 12.76 -21.11 -2.75
CA GLY A 67 11.54 -21.81 -2.39
C GLY A 67 10.26 -21.17 -2.91
N SER A 68 9.20 -21.95 -3.01
CA SER A 68 7.87 -21.41 -3.25
C SER A 68 7.30 -20.83 -1.96
N LEU A 69 6.48 -19.81 -2.09
CA LEU A 69 5.73 -19.28 -0.95
C LEU A 69 4.77 -20.37 -0.43
N HIS A 70 4.66 -20.46 0.87
CA HIS A 70 3.77 -21.41 1.55
C HIS A 70 2.88 -20.70 2.57
N VAL A 71 1.95 -21.42 3.17
CA VAL A 71 0.98 -20.87 4.13
C VAL A 71 1.62 -20.07 5.27
N GLY A 72 2.81 -20.44 5.72
CA GLY A 72 3.54 -19.70 6.75
C GLY A 72 3.93 -18.28 6.31
N HIS A 73 4.33 -18.10 5.05
CA HIS A 73 4.59 -16.77 4.49
C HIS A 73 3.29 -15.95 4.41
N VAL A 74 2.21 -16.54 3.91
CA VAL A 74 0.90 -15.87 3.86
C VAL A 74 0.50 -15.41 5.25
N PHE A 75 0.62 -16.26 6.24
CA PHE A 75 0.27 -15.95 7.63
C PHE A 75 1.11 -14.79 8.18
N SER A 76 2.44 -14.88 8.07
CA SER A 76 3.36 -13.86 8.60
C SER A 76 3.18 -12.51 7.93
N TYR A 77 3.15 -12.49 6.58
CA TYR A 77 3.06 -11.24 5.84
C TYR A 77 1.68 -10.59 5.93
N THR A 78 0.61 -11.37 6.06
CA THR A 78 -0.73 -10.82 6.31
C THR A 78 -0.78 -10.06 7.64
N HIS A 79 -0.20 -10.62 8.71
CA HIS A 79 -0.16 -9.94 10.00
C HIS A 79 0.58 -8.60 9.92
N THR A 80 1.75 -8.59 9.30
CA THR A 80 2.53 -7.36 9.16
C THR A 80 1.88 -6.35 8.23
N ASP A 81 1.21 -6.79 7.17
CA ASP A 81 0.47 -5.91 6.27
C ASP A 81 -0.73 -5.24 6.98
N VAL A 82 -1.46 -5.99 7.80
CA VAL A 82 -2.54 -5.43 8.63
C VAL A 82 -2.01 -4.33 9.56
N VAL A 83 -0.89 -4.58 10.23
CA VAL A 83 -0.26 -3.57 11.09
C VAL A 83 0.19 -2.35 10.29
N ALA A 84 0.82 -2.55 9.14
CA ALA A 84 1.26 -1.48 8.26
C ALA A 84 0.09 -0.60 7.79
N ARG A 85 -1.00 -1.21 7.35
CA ARG A 85 -2.24 -0.51 6.94
C ARG A 85 -2.84 0.28 8.09
N TYR A 86 -2.95 -0.34 9.25
CA TYR A 86 -3.45 0.33 10.45
C TYR A 86 -2.61 1.57 10.80
N GLN A 87 -1.30 1.46 10.78
CA GLN A 87 -0.43 2.60 11.08
C GLN A 87 -0.52 3.72 10.03
N ARG A 88 -0.67 3.38 8.75
CA ARG A 88 -0.95 4.37 7.69
C ARG A 88 -2.28 5.10 7.94
N MET A 89 -3.33 4.36 8.32
CA MET A 89 -4.63 4.97 8.66
C MET A 89 -4.53 5.91 9.86
N ARG A 90 -3.57 5.68 10.77
CA ARG A 90 -3.26 6.59 11.87
C ARG A 90 -2.38 7.78 11.49
N GLY A 91 -2.03 7.93 10.22
CA GLY A 91 -1.21 9.01 9.70
C GLY A 91 0.30 8.79 9.84
N LYS A 92 0.75 7.59 10.24
CA LYS A 92 2.18 7.29 10.32
C LYS A 92 2.79 7.07 8.94
N LYS A 93 4.03 7.50 8.76
CA LYS A 93 4.88 7.18 7.61
C LYS A 93 5.47 5.80 7.84
N VAL A 94 4.94 4.80 7.14
CA VAL A 94 5.37 3.41 7.35
C VAL A 94 6.62 3.12 6.54
N PHE A 95 7.69 2.72 7.23
CA PHE A 95 8.89 2.17 6.64
C PHE A 95 8.88 0.65 6.76
N TYR A 96 8.59 -0.01 5.65
CA TYR A 96 8.51 -1.47 5.58
C TYR A 96 9.27 -1.95 4.34
N PRO A 97 10.62 -1.98 4.40
CA PRO A 97 11.42 -2.47 3.29
C PRO A 97 11.25 -3.98 3.13
N MET A 98 11.18 -4.43 1.88
CA MET A 98 11.17 -5.84 1.54
C MET A 98 12.49 -6.21 0.87
N GLY A 99 13.03 -7.37 1.23
CA GLY A 99 14.25 -7.92 0.66
C GLY A 99 14.06 -9.39 0.28
N TRP A 100 15.14 -10.00 -0.21
CA TRP A 100 15.22 -11.41 -0.51
C TRP A 100 16.43 -12.01 0.18
N ASP A 101 16.25 -13.22 0.73
CA ASP A 101 17.37 -14.03 1.21
C ASP A 101 17.88 -14.87 0.04
N ASP A 102 18.97 -14.40 -0.54
CA ASP A 102 19.61 -15.00 -1.72
C ASP A 102 20.88 -15.81 -1.36
N ASN A 103 21.21 -15.91 -0.08
CA ASN A 103 22.34 -16.65 0.41
C ASN A 103 22.00 -18.08 0.80
N GLY A 104 22.99 -18.94 0.69
CA GLY A 104 22.98 -20.29 1.23
C GLY A 104 22.84 -21.41 0.20
N LEU A 105 23.18 -22.60 0.66
CA LEU A 105 23.26 -23.80 -0.14
C LEU A 105 21.96 -24.17 -0.90
N PRO A 106 20.75 -23.96 -0.35
CA PRO A 106 19.53 -24.20 -1.11
C PRO A 106 19.39 -23.33 -2.35
N THR A 107 19.81 -22.07 -2.27
CA THR A 107 19.82 -21.13 -3.41
C THR A 107 20.86 -21.52 -4.44
N GLU A 108 22.09 -21.80 -4.00
CA GLU A 108 23.19 -22.25 -4.86
C GLU A 108 22.89 -23.53 -5.65
N ARG A 109 22.08 -24.43 -5.07
CA ARG A 109 21.66 -25.68 -5.74
C ARG A 109 20.57 -25.47 -6.80
N ARG A 110 19.93 -24.31 -6.84
CA ARG A 110 18.85 -24.00 -7.78
C ARG A 110 19.31 -23.22 -9.01
N VAL A 111 20.50 -22.64 -8.96
CA VAL A 111 21.17 -21.99 -10.08
C VAL A 111 21.91 -23.05 -10.87
#